data_f0166962bf59d9e0522f7de798eea7e5
#
_entry.id   f0166962bf59d9e0522f7de798eea7e5
#
_cell.length_a   1.000
_cell.length_b   1.000
_cell.length_c   1.000
_cell.angle_alpha   90.00
_cell.angle_beta   90.00
_cell.angle_gamma   90.00
#
_symmetry.space_group_name_H-M   'P 1'
#
loop_
_entity.id
_entity.type
_entity.pdbx_description
1 polymer ?
#
loop_
_entity_poly.entity_id
_entity_poly.type
_entity_poly.pdbx_seq_one_letter_code
_entity_poly.pdbx_strand_id
1 'polypeptide(L)'
;MRVCIIVEGCYPYVVGGVSSWVHSLIKQFPHIEFVIQTIAADRSIRGKYVYELPTNVIEVRETYVQDDDWVTSKRTHKLHLNQKEFQAFQSMLLNKDIDWDTIFHFFANKKFSVNDLLMGNDFLLMAQELYIQKYENITFSDFLWSLRSMYLPLFLCLRTPMPKADLYHCVATGYAGMMGCMAKSIHGGTLLISEHGIYSREREEDIIKANWVQGIYKSVWIEHFKKLSLCAYQNANKVTALFEYARSLQLELGCPEEKTLVVPNGIDGSRFENIPGKTEEDRAFFNIGAVLRIAPIKDVKTLLNAFYYAKQRESSLKLWIMGPWEEDDPYAKEVFALAKSLEVPDVIFTGRIQVTDYLGRMDATILSSISEGQPLTILEGFAAKCPAIATNVGNCEGLIYGEGNDTLGDAGIVTDTMSVSGLADAMVKLARNRDLAEHMGNVGYRRFLQKYQLKHMKDSYKNLYHEMAQIAHCEWIED
;
A
#
# COMPACT_ATOMS: atom_id res chain seq x y z
N MET A 1 17.38 -4.12 20.47
CA MET A 1 17.30 -3.99 18.99
C MET A 1 16.73 -2.63 18.62
N ARG A 2 17.31 -1.97 17.61
CA ARG A 2 16.77 -0.73 17.03
C ARG A 2 16.31 -0.99 15.60
N VAL A 3 15.07 -0.62 15.29
CA VAL A 3 14.45 -0.76 13.97
C VAL A 3 14.16 0.61 13.37
N CYS A 4 14.64 0.86 12.15
CA CYS A 4 14.25 2.03 11.38
C CYS A 4 13.15 1.64 10.41
N ILE A 5 11.90 2.07 10.66
CA ILE A 5 10.78 1.89 9.72
C ILE A 5 10.83 3.02 8.70
N ILE A 6 10.88 2.66 7.40
CA ILE A 6 10.93 3.61 6.30
C ILE A 6 9.60 3.57 5.55
N VAL A 7 8.90 4.71 5.56
CA VAL A 7 7.53 4.85 5.02
C VAL A 7 7.48 5.94 3.95
N GLU A 8 6.61 5.76 2.96
CA GLU A 8 6.41 6.71 1.86
C GLU A 8 4.96 7.21 1.84
N GLY A 9 4.77 8.52 2.08
CA GLY A 9 3.48 9.20 1.97
C GLY A 9 2.39 8.76 2.95
N CYS A 10 2.72 8.10 4.08
CA CYS A 10 1.72 7.53 4.96
C CYS A 10 1.94 7.87 6.45
N TYR A 11 2.46 6.97 7.25
CA TYR A 11 2.63 7.14 8.70
C TYR A 11 3.73 8.16 9.04
N PRO A 12 3.55 9.04 10.05
CA PRO A 12 2.39 9.18 10.92
C PRO A 12 1.38 10.26 10.47
N TYR A 13 1.38 10.69 9.21
CA TYR A 13 0.67 11.88 8.72
C TYR A 13 -0.70 11.60 8.11
N VAL A 14 -0.92 10.40 7.59
CA VAL A 14 -2.14 10.05 6.84
C VAL A 14 -2.83 8.85 7.49
N VAL A 15 -4.15 8.95 7.72
CA VAL A 15 -4.96 7.82 8.17
C VAL A 15 -5.20 6.88 6.99
N GLY A 16 -4.84 5.60 7.13
CA GLY A 16 -5.00 4.61 6.07
C GLY A 16 -4.58 3.20 6.51
N GLY A 17 -4.77 2.21 5.66
CA GLY A 17 -4.47 0.80 5.96
C GLY A 17 -3.01 0.58 6.38
N VAL A 18 -2.06 1.06 5.55
CA VAL A 18 -0.62 0.92 5.82
C VAL A 18 -0.22 1.68 7.09
N SER A 19 -0.73 2.91 7.29
CA SER A 19 -0.43 3.69 8.50
C SER A 19 -0.94 3.02 9.76
N SER A 20 -2.15 2.47 9.73
CA SER A 20 -2.75 1.74 10.84
C SER A 20 -1.98 0.45 11.14
N TRP A 21 -1.53 -0.23 10.09
CA TRP A 21 -0.68 -1.41 10.20
C TRP A 21 0.67 -1.08 10.86
N VAL A 22 1.39 -0.04 10.39
CA VAL A 22 2.66 0.41 10.99
C VAL A 22 2.46 0.76 12.46
N HIS A 23 1.40 1.52 12.77
CA HIS A 23 1.09 1.90 14.16
C HIS A 23 0.81 0.68 15.04
N SER A 24 0.05 -0.29 14.53
CA SER A 24 -0.21 -1.55 15.22
C SER A 24 1.07 -2.37 15.41
N LEU A 25 1.92 -2.48 14.39
CA LEU A 25 3.19 -3.21 14.46
C LEU A 25 4.10 -2.64 15.55
N ILE A 26 4.27 -1.32 15.62
CA ILE A 26 5.10 -0.67 16.64
C ILE A 26 4.58 -0.98 18.06
N LYS A 27 3.27 -0.93 18.27
CA LYS A 27 2.64 -1.25 19.56
C LYS A 27 2.80 -2.70 19.99
N GLN A 28 2.95 -3.63 19.03
CA GLN A 28 3.13 -5.05 19.31
C GLN A 28 4.53 -5.38 19.88
N PHE A 29 5.51 -4.49 19.72
CA PHE A 29 6.91 -4.70 20.14
C PHE A 29 7.40 -3.55 21.04
N PRO A 30 6.87 -3.43 22.28
CA PRO A 30 7.17 -2.30 23.17
C PRO A 30 8.64 -2.24 23.63
N HIS A 31 9.36 -3.35 23.57
CA HIS A 31 10.79 -3.46 23.94
C HIS A 31 11.75 -3.11 22.76
N ILE A 32 11.24 -2.90 21.55
CA ILE A 32 12.04 -2.47 20.40
C ILE A 32 12.03 -0.95 20.29
N GLU A 33 13.20 -0.34 20.10
CA GLU A 33 13.33 1.08 19.78
C GLU A 33 13.04 1.31 18.29
N PHE A 34 12.04 2.13 17.99
CA PHE A 34 11.71 2.48 16.60
C PHE A 34 12.15 3.90 16.26
N VAL A 35 12.79 4.02 15.10
CA VAL A 35 12.99 5.29 14.40
C VAL A 35 12.08 5.28 13.17
N ILE A 36 11.31 6.32 12.95
CA ILE A 36 10.48 6.45 11.77
C ILE A 36 11.19 7.39 10.79
N GLN A 37 11.50 6.88 9.60
CA GLN A 37 11.99 7.66 8.47
C GLN A 37 10.85 7.80 7.47
N THR A 38 10.24 8.98 7.38
CA THR A 38 9.14 9.22 6.44
C THR A 38 9.62 10.00 5.22
N ILE A 39 9.09 9.63 4.07
CA ILE A 39 9.25 10.35 2.80
C ILE A 39 7.94 11.08 2.53
N ALA A 40 8.00 12.38 2.43
CA ALA A 40 6.86 13.26 2.25
C ALA A 40 6.97 14.09 0.97
N ALA A 41 5.86 14.60 0.45
CA ALA A 41 5.88 15.46 -0.72
C ALA A 41 6.61 16.76 -0.40
N ASP A 42 6.13 17.51 0.58
CA ASP A 42 6.65 18.83 0.96
C ASP A 42 6.64 19.05 2.48
N ARG A 43 7.16 20.19 2.91
CA ARG A 43 7.31 20.54 4.35
C ARG A 43 6.01 20.97 5.03
N SER A 44 4.91 21.11 4.30
CA SER A 44 3.63 21.58 4.88
C SER A 44 3.06 20.64 5.94
N ILE A 45 3.39 19.35 5.85
CA ILE A 45 2.93 18.31 6.80
C ILE A 45 3.79 18.19 8.04
N ARG A 46 4.93 18.88 8.10
CA ARG A 46 5.93 18.73 9.17
C ARG A 46 5.30 18.81 10.56
N GLY A 47 5.52 17.76 11.37
CA GLY A 47 5.04 17.70 12.76
C GLY A 47 3.52 17.60 12.94
N LYS A 48 2.73 17.50 11.85
CA LYS A 48 1.27 17.38 11.91
C LYS A 48 0.84 15.91 11.97
N TYR A 49 1.23 15.23 13.04
CA TYR A 49 0.91 13.81 13.21
C TYR A 49 -0.58 13.61 13.47
N VAL A 50 -1.17 12.64 12.78
CA VAL A 50 -2.57 12.19 12.98
C VAL A 50 -2.67 11.00 13.93
N TYR A 51 -1.52 10.42 14.30
CA TYR A 51 -1.40 9.35 15.28
C TYR A 51 -0.68 9.84 16.53
N GLU A 52 -1.13 9.41 17.71
CA GLU A 52 -0.36 9.51 18.93
C GLU A 52 0.77 8.48 18.88
N LEU A 53 2.02 8.96 18.91
CA LEU A 53 3.18 8.10 18.74
C LEU A 53 3.36 7.20 19.97
N PRO A 54 3.55 5.88 19.81
CA PRO A 54 3.91 4.98 20.90
C PRO A 54 5.23 5.39 21.56
N THR A 55 5.36 5.13 22.86
CA THR A 55 6.51 5.56 23.67
C THR A 55 7.86 4.97 23.24
N ASN A 56 7.84 3.86 22.51
CA ASN A 56 9.01 3.21 21.93
C ASN A 56 9.42 3.75 20.55
N VAL A 57 8.72 4.76 20.04
CA VAL A 57 9.19 5.58 18.90
C VAL A 57 10.12 6.67 19.46
N ILE A 58 11.41 6.49 19.26
CA ILE A 58 12.43 7.39 19.83
C ILE A 58 12.73 8.61 18.95
N GLU A 59 12.47 8.53 17.64
CA GLU A 59 12.73 9.61 16.68
C GLU A 59 11.82 9.49 15.45
N VAL A 60 11.39 10.64 14.90
CA VAL A 60 10.76 10.75 13.57
C VAL A 60 11.62 11.66 12.70
N ARG A 61 12.05 11.16 11.56
CA ARG A 61 12.83 11.87 10.54
C ARG A 61 12.02 12.04 9.28
N GLU A 62 12.21 13.14 8.59
CA GLU A 62 11.44 13.51 7.42
C GLU A 62 12.36 13.80 6.24
N THR A 63 12.02 13.25 5.07
CA THR A 63 12.63 13.55 3.77
C THR A 63 11.56 14.12 2.87
N TYR A 64 11.86 15.23 2.18
CA TYR A 64 10.92 15.91 1.30
C TYR A 64 11.38 15.78 -0.14
N VAL A 65 10.48 15.29 -1.03
CA VAL A 65 10.80 15.03 -2.45
C VAL A 65 10.37 16.13 -3.39
N GLN A 66 9.58 17.12 -2.89
CA GLN A 66 9.18 18.33 -3.60
C GLN A 66 9.58 19.56 -2.76
N ASP A 67 10.88 19.68 -2.45
CA ASP A 67 11.39 20.82 -1.71
C ASP A 67 11.73 21.95 -2.69
N ASP A 68 11.11 23.14 -2.52
CA ASP A 68 11.35 24.33 -3.37
C ASP A 68 12.81 24.80 -3.31
N ASP A 69 13.55 24.45 -2.27
CA ASP A 69 14.98 24.78 -2.14
C ASP A 69 15.82 24.25 -3.31
N TRP A 70 15.41 23.16 -3.99
CA TRP A 70 16.13 22.68 -5.16
C TRP A 70 15.93 23.54 -6.40
N VAL A 71 14.73 24.12 -6.58
CA VAL A 71 14.40 25.02 -7.71
C VAL A 71 15.17 26.33 -7.58
N THR A 72 15.34 26.81 -6.35
CA THR A 72 15.97 28.08 -6.02
C THR A 72 17.48 27.96 -5.73
N SER A 73 17.97 26.76 -5.41
CA SER A 73 19.38 26.55 -5.10
C SER A 73 20.23 26.73 -6.36
N LYS A 74 21.10 27.75 -6.35
CA LYS A 74 22.12 27.88 -7.38
C LYS A 74 23.07 26.71 -7.28
N ARG A 75 23.61 26.28 -8.45
CA ARG A 75 24.72 25.34 -8.49
C ARG A 75 25.86 25.86 -7.63
N THR A 76 26.25 25.07 -6.61
CA THR A 76 27.22 25.53 -5.61
C THR A 76 28.66 25.16 -6.02
N HIS A 77 28.86 24.03 -6.69
CA HIS A 77 30.17 23.51 -7.02
C HIS A 77 30.22 22.85 -8.42
N LYS A 78 31.38 22.83 -9.04
CA LYS A 78 31.62 21.94 -10.19
C LYS A 78 31.89 20.53 -9.64
N LEU A 79 30.86 19.69 -9.70
CA LEU A 79 30.98 18.28 -9.34
C LEU A 79 31.59 17.51 -10.51
N HIS A 80 32.67 16.75 -10.25
CA HIS A 80 33.24 15.80 -11.19
C HIS A 80 33.17 14.40 -10.62
N LEU A 81 32.67 13.48 -11.41
CA LEU A 81 32.61 12.06 -11.09
C LEU A 81 34.00 11.43 -11.45
N ASN A 82 34.50 10.58 -10.58
CA ASN A 82 35.62 9.73 -11.00
C ASN A 82 35.11 8.64 -11.97
N GLN A 83 36.03 7.89 -12.59
CA GLN A 83 35.66 6.91 -13.61
C GLN A 83 34.69 5.84 -13.10
N LYS A 84 34.87 5.33 -11.88
CA LYS A 84 33.97 4.32 -11.29
C LYS A 84 32.56 4.89 -11.02
N GLU A 85 32.49 6.08 -10.45
CA GLU A 85 31.23 6.79 -10.20
C GLU A 85 30.52 7.10 -11.52
N PHE A 86 31.23 7.62 -12.53
CA PHE A 86 30.66 7.89 -13.85
C PHE A 86 30.03 6.63 -14.44
N GLN A 87 30.75 5.49 -14.43
CA GLN A 87 30.26 4.21 -14.93
C GLN A 87 29.04 3.73 -14.15
N ALA A 88 29.02 3.86 -12.83
CA ALA A 88 27.88 3.47 -11.99
C ALA A 88 26.62 4.30 -12.31
N PHE A 89 26.72 5.62 -12.43
CA PHE A 89 25.61 6.47 -12.84
C PHE A 89 25.17 6.22 -14.28
N GLN A 90 26.11 6.01 -15.19
CA GLN A 90 25.83 5.66 -16.58
C GLN A 90 25.05 4.34 -16.68
N SER A 91 25.49 3.29 -15.96
CA SER A 91 24.79 1.99 -15.92
C SER A 91 23.39 2.13 -15.33
N MET A 92 23.20 3.01 -14.34
CA MET A 92 21.89 3.32 -13.77
C MET A 92 20.96 3.98 -14.80
N LEU A 93 21.45 4.95 -15.60
CA LEU A 93 20.65 5.59 -16.64
C LEU A 93 20.34 4.62 -17.77
N LEU A 94 21.29 3.81 -18.20
CA LEU A 94 21.14 2.82 -19.27
C LEU A 94 20.35 1.56 -18.84
N ASN A 95 20.09 1.41 -17.54
CA ASN A 95 19.44 0.24 -16.93
C ASN A 95 20.18 -1.09 -17.24
N LYS A 96 21.50 -1.11 -16.99
CA LYS A 96 22.37 -2.27 -17.27
C LYS A 96 23.37 -2.46 -16.14
N ASP A 97 23.37 -3.62 -15.50
CA ASP A 97 24.35 -4.05 -14.47
C ASP A 97 24.74 -2.94 -13.47
N ILE A 98 23.74 -2.41 -12.76
CA ILE A 98 23.88 -1.20 -11.96
C ILE A 98 24.71 -1.45 -10.71
N ASP A 99 25.82 -0.75 -10.55
CA ASP A 99 26.62 -0.72 -9.32
C ASP A 99 25.99 0.24 -8.30
N TRP A 100 24.93 -0.23 -7.65
CA TRP A 100 24.22 0.53 -6.62
C TRP A 100 25.09 0.87 -5.42
N ASP A 101 26.02 0.00 -5.05
CA ASP A 101 26.90 0.22 -3.90
C ASP A 101 27.79 1.45 -4.10
N THR A 102 28.38 1.59 -5.29
CA THR A 102 29.12 2.80 -5.65
C THR A 102 28.24 4.06 -5.61
N ILE A 103 27.00 3.98 -6.07
CA ILE A 103 26.05 5.10 -6.02
C ILE A 103 25.70 5.45 -4.56
N PHE A 104 25.41 4.48 -3.71
CA PHE A 104 25.09 4.71 -2.30
C PHE A 104 26.27 5.36 -1.55
N HIS A 105 27.47 4.85 -1.73
CA HIS A 105 28.69 5.43 -1.14
C HIS A 105 28.98 6.84 -1.66
N PHE A 106 28.69 7.12 -2.93
CA PHE A 106 28.82 8.47 -3.49
C PHE A 106 27.90 9.45 -2.74
N PHE A 107 26.61 9.12 -2.56
CA PHE A 107 25.65 9.98 -1.85
C PHE A 107 25.99 10.15 -0.37
N ALA A 108 26.48 9.10 0.29
CA ALA A 108 26.81 9.14 1.70
C ALA A 108 28.09 9.96 1.99
N ASN A 109 29.12 9.89 1.13
CA ASN A 109 30.45 10.38 1.45
C ASN A 109 30.76 11.74 0.82
N LYS A 110 30.10 12.13 -0.27
CA LYS A 110 30.39 13.41 -0.94
C LYS A 110 29.45 14.52 -0.49
N LYS A 111 30.01 15.72 -0.36
CA LYS A 111 29.24 16.96 -0.09
C LYS A 111 28.96 17.67 -1.42
N PHE A 112 27.71 17.70 -1.83
CA PHE A 112 27.22 18.37 -3.04
C PHE A 112 25.71 18.65 -2.91
N SER A 113 25.17 19.54 -3.70
CA SER A 113 23.72 19.67 -3.88
C SER A 113 23.23 18.73 -4.99
N VAL A 114 21.97 18.30 -4.93
CA VAL A 114 21.39 17.46 -6.01
C VAL A 114 21.50 18.18 -7.37
N ASN A 115 21.42 19.52 -7.37
CA ASN A 115 21.62 20.35 -8.56
C ASN A 115 23.06 20.29 -9.12
N ASP A 116 24.08 20.13 -8.27
CA ASP A 116 25.46 20.00 -8.76
C ASP A 116 25.62 18.74 -9.62
N LEU A 117 24.88 17.68 -9.28
CA LEU A 117 24.86 16.43 -10.06
C LEU A 117 23.94 16.56 -11.29
N LEU A 118 22.65 16.87 -11.11
CA LEU A 118 21.65 16.86 -12.19
C LEU A 118 21.93 17.93 -13.28
N MET A 119 22.53 19.06 -12.90
CA MET A 119 22.90 20.15 -13.82
C MET A 119 24.39 20.08 -14.21
N GLY A 120 25.10 19.05 -13.77
CA GLY A 120 26.53 18.83 -14.05
C GLY A 120 26.79 18.36 -15.48
N ASN A 121 28.03 18.57 -15.96
CA ASN A 121 28.42 18.13 -17.29
C ASN A 121 28.42 16.61 -17.42
N ASP A 122 28.83 15.90 -16.36
CA ASP A 122 28.87 14.43 -16.37
C ASP A 122 27.47 13.83 -16.54
N PHE A 123 26.45 14.38 -15.86
CA PHE A 123 25.05 13.97 -16.06
C PHE A 123 24.55 14.30 -17.47
N LEU A 124 24.94 15.45 -18.03
CA LEU A 124 24.58 15.82 -19.40
C LEU A 124 25.17 14.83 -20.41
N LEU A 125 26.46 14.45 -20.26
CA LEU A 125 27.09 13.48 -21.15
C LEU A 125 26.44 12.11 -21.11
N MET A 126 26.10 11.61 -19.90
CA MET A 126 25.38 10.34 -19.75
C MET A 126 23.97 10.42 -20.34
N ALA A 127 23.26 11.55 -20.15
CA ALA A 127 21.96 11.77 -20.74
C ALA A 127 21.99 11.82 -22.28
N GLN A 128 23.02 12.45 -22.86
CA GLN A 128 23.23 12.48 -24.31
C GLN A 128 23.47 11.06 -24.87
N GLU A 129 24.26 10.26 -24.19
CA GLU A 129 24.51 8.89 -24.63
C GLU A 129 23.22 8.04 -24.59
N LEU A 130 22.45 8.11 -23.50
CA LEU A 130 21.14 7.44 -23.38
C LEU A 130 20.18 7.91 -24.49
N TYR A 131 20.16 9.22 -24.77
CA TYR A 131 19.33 9.80 -25.81
C TYR A 131 19.68 9.22 -27.19
N ILE A 132 20.95 9.21 -27.58
CA ILE A 132 21.42 8.67 -28.86
C ILE A 132 21.12 7.17 -28.97
N GLN A 133 21.20 6.40 -27.87
CA GLN A 133 20.95 4.97 -27.92
C GLN A 133 19.46 4.61 -28.03
N LYS A 134 18.54 5.41 -27.47
CA LYS A 134 17.16 4.97 -27.30
C LYS A 134 16.09 6.01 -27.65
N TYR A 135 16.42 7.31 -27.72
CA TYR A 135 15.42 8.37 -27.69
C TYR A 135 15.59 9.46 -28.76
N GLU A 136 16.31 9.19 -29.85
CA GLU A 136 16.60 10.18 -30.92
C GLU A 136 15.31 10.72 -31.62
N ASN A 137 14.19 10.05 -31.47
CA ASN A 137 12.93 10.44 -32.09
C ASN A 137 12.13 11.51 -31.33
N ILE A 138 12.65 12.00 -30.21
CA ILE A 138 12.03 13.03 -29.39
C ILE A 138 12.97 14.22 -29.19
N THR A 139 12.45 15.36 -28.73
CA THR A 139 13.25 16.56 -28.49
C THR A 139 14.21 16.34 -27.32
N PHE A 140 15.50 16.56 -27.53
CA PHE A 140 16.52 16.34 -26.49
C PHE A 140 16.29 17.18 -25.24
N SER A 141 15.83 18.44 -25.36
CA SER A 141 15.55 19.30 -24.20
C SER A 141 14.44 18.69 -23.33
N ASP A 142 13.35 18.22 -23.93
CA ASP A 142 12.23 17.63 -23.20
C ASP A 142 12.63 16.32 -22.54
N PHE A 143 13.42 15.50 -23.24
CA PHE A 143 14.01 14.29 -22.69
C PHE A 143 14.87 14.59 -21.47
N LEU A 144 15.80 15.55 -21.58
CA LEU A 144 16.69 15.91 -20.48
C LEU A 144 15.95 16.41 -19.24
N TRP A 145 14.92 17.26 -19.43
CA TRP A 145 14.12 17.75 -18.33
C TRP A 145 13.28 16.63 -17.69
N SER A 146 12.71 15.74 -18.50
CA SER A 146 11.97 14.56 -18.00
C SER A 146 12.88 13.64 -17.20
N LEU A 147 14.09 13.38 -17.69
CA LEU A 147 15.09 12.55 -17.00
C LEU A 147 15.49 13.18 -15.65
N ARG A 148 15.73 14.49 -15.61
CA ARG A 148 16.05 15.21 -14.38
C ARG A 148 14.90 15.16 -13.36
N SER A 149 13.68 15.37 -13.82
CA SER A 149 12.47 15.31 -12.96
C SER A 149 12.29 13.92 -12.37
N MET A 150 12.61 12.87 -13.10
CA MET A 150 12.49 11.48 -12.66
C MET A 150 13.56 11.12 -11.59
N TYR A 151 14.79 11.57 -11.75
CA TYR A 151 15.86 11.25 -10.81
C TYR A 151 15.92 12.18 -9.59
N LEU A 152 15.30 13.35 -9.65
CA LEU A 152 15.31 14.32 -8.55
C LEU A 152 14.79 13.74 -7.24
N PRO A 153 13.57 13.14 -7.16
CA PRO A 153 13.06 12.57 -5.92
C PRO A 153 13.97 11.47 -5.37
N LEU A 154 14.48 10.60 -6.24
CA LEU A 154 15.42 9.55 -5.84
C LEU A 154 16.69 10.15 -5.22
N PHE A 155 17.30 11.15 -5.85
CA PHE A 155 18.55 11.74 -5.38
C PHE A 155 18.34 12.54 -4.09
N LEU A 156 17.17 13.17 -3.89
CA LEU A 156 16.83 13.80 -2.62
C LEU A 156 16.71 12.75 -1.49
N CYS A 157 16.10 11.61 -1.76
CA CYS A 157 16.04 10.49 -0.82
C CYS A 157 17.43 9.95 -0.47
N LEU A 158 18.25 9.66 -1.48
CA LEU A 158 19.63 9.15 -1.28
C LEU A 158 20.56 10.18 -0.62
N ARG A 159 20.26 11.48 -0.73
CA ARG A 159 21.02 12.55 -0.07
C ARG A 159 20.71 12.68 1.42
N THR A 160 19.58 12.11 1.87
CA THR A 160 19.15 12.16 3.28
C THR A 160 20.03 11.26 4.14
N PRO A 161 20.66 11.78 5.22
CA PRO A 161 21.44 10.96 6.15
C PRO A 161 20.52 9.97 6.88
N MET A 162 20.80 8.68 6.72
CA MET A 162 20.06 7.62 7.39
C MET A 162 20.54 7.38 8.82
N PRO A 163 19.65 7.06 9.78
CA PRO A 163 20.03 6.66 11.12
C PRO A 163 20.71 5.28 11.09
N LYS A 164 21.63 5.04 12.01
CA LYS A 164 22.14 3.69 12.24
C LYS A 164 21.08 2.87 12.98
N ALA A 165 20.74 1.71 12.43
CA ALA A 165 19.79 0.76 13.01
C ALA A 165 20.28 -0.68 12.77
N ASP A 166 19.76 -1.63 13.55
CA ASP A 166 20.05 -3.05 13.37
C ASP A 166 19.22 -3.66 12.24
N LEU A 167 18.01 -3.12 12.05
CA LEU A 167 17.08 -3.49 10.99
C LEU A 167 16.49 -2.25 10.33
N TYR A 168 16.52 -2.21 9.01
CA TYR A 168 15.76 -1.29 8.19
C TYR A 168 14.53 -2.02 7.66
N HIS A 169 13.34 -1.55 8.07
CA HIS A 169 12.07 -2.15 7.67
C HIS A 169 11.32 -1.19 6.75
N CYS A 170 11.32 -1.47 5.44
CA CYS A 170 10.65 -0.66 4.42
C CYS A 170 9.23 -1.19 4.18
N VAL A 171 8.26 -0.30 4.05
CA VAL A 171 6.86 -0.67 3.74
C VAL A 171 6.55 -0.63 2.24
N ALA A 172 7.53 -0.35 1.41
CA ALA A 172 7.46 -0.34 -0.06
C ALA A 172 8.86 -0.52 -0.65
N THR A 173 8.94 -0.95 -1.91
CA THR A 173 10.19 -1.12 -2.65
C THR A 173 10.71 0.16 -3.31
N GLY A 174 9.89 1.19 -3.51
CA GLY A 174 10.23 2.43 -4.20
C GLY A 174 11.34 3.25 -3.53
N TYR A 175 11.07 4.50 -3.25
CA TYR A 175 12.05 5.36 -2.59
C TYR A 175 12.38 4.87 -1.17
N ALA A 176 11.40 4.31 -0.45
CA ALA A 176 11.63 3.71 0.86
C ALA A 176 12.61 2.54 0.78
N GLY A 177 12.42 1.62 -0.18
CA GLY A 177 13.33 0.51 -0.42
C GLY A 177 14.75 0.98 -0.77
N MET A 178 14.89 2.01 -1.61
CA MET A 178 16.18 2.58 -1.98
C MET A 178 16.93 3.19 -0.79
N MET A 179 16.22 3.90 0.10
CA MET A 179 16.80 4.42 1.33
C MET A 179 17.23 3.28 2.28
N GLY A 180 16.43 2.22 2.38
CA GLY A 180 16.77 1.02 3.14
C GLY A 180 18.01 0.30 2.60
N CYS A 181 18.12 0.14 1.28
CA CYS A 181 19.30 -0.42 0.61
C CYS A 181 20.56 0.39 0.90
N MET A 182 20.47 1.71 0.74
CA MET A 182 21.59 2.61 1.05
C MET A 182 21.99 2.52 2.53
N ALA A 183 21.02 2.57 3.43
CA ALA A 183 21.29 2.50 4.87
C ALA A 183 22.00 1.20 5.26
N LYS A 184 21.54 0.05 4.72
CA LYS A 184 22.18 -1.25 4.90
C LYS A 184 23.61 -1.27 4.33
N SER A 185 23.83 -0.74 3.12
CA SER A 185 25.17 -0.67 2.50
C SER A 185 26.15 0.18 3.32
N ILE A 186 25.70 1.31 3.89
CA ILE A 186 26.55 2.25 4.61
C ILE A 186 26.77 1.89 6.07
N HIS A 187 25.75 1.43 6.76
CA HIS A 187 25.77 1.21 8.22
C HIS A 187 25.81 -0.27 8.62
N GLY A 188 25.62 -1.19 7.67
CA GLY A 188 25.36 -2.60 7.97
C GLY A 188 23.94 -2.83 8.46
N GLY A 189 23.73 -3.94 9.16
CA GLY A 189 22.40 -4.36 9.61
C GLY A 189 21.65 -5.17 8.55
N THR A 190 20.35 -5.34 8.74
CA THR A 190 19.49 -6.13 7.86
C THR A 190 18.43 -5.26 7.20
N LEU A 191 17.85 -5.76 6.09
CA LEU A 191 16.78 -5.09 5.35
C LEU A 191 15.60 -6.05 5.19
N LEU A 192 14.45 -5.65 5.73
CA LEU A 192 13.14 -6.29 5.55
C LEU A 192 12.26 -5.36 4.72
N ILE A 193 11.55 -5.91 3.75
CA ILE A 193 10.56 -5.17 2.96
C ILE A 193 9.19 -5.82 3.17
N SER A 194 8.19 -5.03 3.54
CA SER A 194 6.80 -5.49 3.65
C SER A 194 5.94 -4.72 2.67
N GLU A 195 5.60 -5.35 1.54
CA GLU A 195 4.74 -4.74 0.53
C GLU A 195 3.26 -4.98 0.86
N HIS A 196 2.51 -3.89 0.97
CA HIS A 196 1.05 -3.91 1.14
C HIS A 196 0.29 -3.87 -0.19
N GLY A 197 0.95 -3.49 -1.26
CA GLY A 197 0.59 -3.55 -2.66
C GLY A 197 1.89 -3.67 -3.46
N ILE A 198 1.84 -4.07 -4.72
CA ILE A 198 3.03 -4.19 -5.56
C ILE A 198 3.39 -2.81 -6.11
N TYR A 199 4.35 -2.15 -5.46
CA TYR A 199 4.72 -0.76 -5.69
C TYR A 199 4.91 -0.40 -7.17
N SER A 200 5.70 -1.19 -7.91
CA SER A 200 5.95 -0.92 -9.32
C SER A 200 4.69 -1.03 -10.18
N ARG A 201 3.75 -1.92 -9.84
CA ARG A 201 2.46 -2.06 -10.52
C ARG A 201 1.52 -0.87 -10.22
N GLU A 202 1.45 -0.45 -8.97
CA GLU A 202 0.69 0.74 -8.57
C GLU A 202 1.21 1.99 -9.26
N ARG A 203 2.56 2.16 -9.31
CA ARG A 203 3.17 3.28 -10.05
C ARG A 203 2.93 3.18 -11.55
N GLU A 204 2.96 1.99 -12.14
CA GLU A 204 2.62 1.77 -13.56
C GLU A 204 1.20 2.24 -13.85
N GLU A 205 0.22 1.86 -13.03
CA GLU A 205 -1.17 2.30 -13.19
C GLU A 205 -1.31 3.82 -13.06
N ASP A 206 -0.66 4.42 -12.06
CA ASP A 206 -0.67 5.86 -11.86
C ASP A 206 -0.10 6.61 -13.07
N ILE A 207 1.03 6.15 -13.61
CA ILE A 207 1.68 6.74 -14.78
C ILE A 207 0.82 6.57 -16.04
N ILE A 208 0.16 5.41 -16.23
CA ILE A 208 -0.74 5.18 -17.36
C ILE A 208 -1.92 6.17 -17.31
N LYS A 209 -2.49 6.40 -16.12
CA LYS A 209 -3.61 7.33 -15.91
C LYS A 209 -3.20 8.81 -15.91
N ALA A 210 -1.91 9.10 -15.70
CA ALA A 210 -1.41 10.47 -15.56
C ALA A 210 -1.53 11.28 -16.87
N ASN A 211 -1.99 12.53 -16.76
CA ASN A 211 -2.08 13.47 -17.87
C ASN A 211 -0.81 14.33 -18.03
N TRP A 212 0.03 14.42 -16.99
CA TRP A 212 1.26 15.22 -16.99
C TRP A 212 2.45 14.48 -17.64
N VAL A 213 2.36 13.16 -17.88
CA VAL A 213 3.33 12.35 -18.61
C VAL A 213 2.66 11.80 -19.87
N GLN A 214 3.29 11.96 -21.02
CA GLN A 214 2.71 11.54 -22.32
C GLN A 214 3.70 10.70 -23.14
N GLY A 215 3.16 9.88 -24.02
CA GLY A 215 3.92 9.13 -25.01
C GLY A 215 4.99 8.22 -24.38
N ILE A 216 6.18 8.24 -24.98
CA ILE A 216 7.31 7.39 -24.59
C ILE A 216 7.80 7.64 -23.14
N TYR A 217 7.55 8.83 -22.60
CA TYR A 217 7.96 9.14 -21.24
C TYR A 217 7.24 8.28 -20.20
N LYS A 218 6.03 7.77 -20.48
CA LYS A 218 5.34 6.82 -19.59
C LYS A 218 6.16 5.56 -19.39
N SER A 219 6.69 4.98 -20.47
CA SER A 219 7.54 3.79 -20.40
C SER A 219 8.83 4.06 -19.62
N VAL A 220 9.45 5.23 -19.79
CA VAL A 220 10.68 5.62 -19.08
C VAL A 220 10.44 5.67 -17.55
N TRP A 221 9.32 6.27 -17.13
CA TRP A 221 8.94 6.31 -15.72
C TRP A 221 8.63 4.93 -15.14
N ILE A 222 7.91 4.09 -15.88
CA ILE A 222 7.57 2.73 -15.46
C ILE A 222 8.85 1.89 -15.30
N GLU A 223 9.77 1.94 -16.26
CA GLU A 223 11.08 1.26 -16.17
C GLU A 223 11.90 1.77 -14.96
N HIS A 224 11.82 3.06 -14.66
CA HIS A 224 12.49 3.63 -13.49
C HIS A 224 11.98 3.00 -12.19
N PHE A 225 10.67 2.93 -11.98
CA PHE A 225 10.11 2.33 -10.76
C PHE A 225 10.35 0.83 -10.67
N LYS A 226 10.30 0.09 -11.78
CA LYS A 226 10.68 -1.33 -11.84
C LYS A 226 12.14 -1.55 -11.42
N LYS A 227 13.05 -0.69 -11.86
CA LYS A 227 14.47 -0.68 -11.49
C LYS A 227 14.67 -0.49 -9.98
N LEU A 228 13.95 0.46 -9.35
CA LEU A 228 14.02 0.69 -7.90
C LEU A 228 13.53 -0.53 -7.13
N SER A 229 12.41 -1.13 -7.55
CA SER A 229 11.88 -2.34 -6.91
C SER A 229 12.85 -3.52 -7.05
N LEU A 230 13.45 -3.71 -8.20
CA LEU A 230 14.45 -4.78 -8.41
C LEU A 230 15.67 -4.61 -7.50
N CYS A 231 16.19 -3.37 -7.38
CA CYS A 231 17.29 -3.08 -6.45
C CYS A 231 16.89 -3.46 -5.01
N ALA A 232 15.70 -3.06 -4.59
CA ALA A 232 15.19 -3.33 -3.25
C ALA A 232 15.08 -4.85 -2.99
N TYR A 233 14.48 -5.61 -3.91
CA TYR A 233 14.37 -7.08 -3.81
C TYR A 233 15.74 -7.77 -3.73
N GLN A 234 16.68 -7.38 -4.56
CA GLN A 234 18.02 -7.97 -4.58
C GLN A 234 18.79 -7.71 -3.28
N ASN A 235 18.63 -6.56 -2.66
CA ASN A 235 19.34 -6.17 -1.45
C ASN A 235 18.62 -6.57 -0.15
N ALA A 236 17.31 -6.87 -0.17
CA ALA A 236 16.57 -7.31 0.99
C ALA A 236 17.10 -8.65 1.54
N ASN A 237 17.01 -8.84 2.86
CA ASN A 237 17.19 -10.13 3.51
C ASN A 237 15.91 -10.95 3.40
N LYS A 238 14.76 -10.30 3.63
CA LYS A 238 13.43 -10.88 3.43
C LYS A 238 12.47 -9.86 2.82
N VAL A 239 11.48 -10.37 2.09
CA VAL A 239 10.40 -9.59 1.47
C VAL A 239 9.09 -10.27 1.79
N THR A 240 8.11 -9.53 2.32
CA THR A 240 6.78 -10.08 2.60
C THR A 240 5.74 -9.58 1.61
N ALA A 241 4.84 -10.45 1.24
CA ALA A 241 3.60 -10.15 0.52
C ALA A 241 2.40 -10.48 1.40
N LEU A 242 1.24 -9.86 1.15
CA LEU A 242 0.03 -10.12 1.94
C LEU A 242 -0.69 -11.43 1.56
N PHE A 243 -0.47 -11.93 0.33
CA PHE A 243 -1.14 -13.13 -0.20
C PHE A 243 -0.33 -13.73 -1.37
N GLU A 244 -0.64 -14.97 -1.73
CA GLU A 244 0.17 -15.73 -2.69
C GLU A 244 0.24 -15.10 -4.08
N TYR A 245 -0.84 -14.52 -4.59
CA TYR A 245 -0.79 -13.85 -5.89
C TYR A 245 0.12 -12.60 -5.85
N ALA A 246 0.11 -11.83 -4.77
CA ALA A 246 1.07 -10.72 -4.63
C ALA A 246 2.53 -11.23 -4.55
N ARG A 247 2.76 -12.37 -3.86
CA ARG A 247 4.06 -13.04 -3.86
C ARG A 247 4.49 -13.48 -5.27
N SER A 248 3.58 -14.06 -6.06
CA SER A 248 3.91 -14.44 -7.44
C SER A 248 4.33 -13.24 -8.30
N LEU A 249 3.69 -12.09 -8.12
CA LEU A 249 4.09 -10.85 -8.78
C LEU A 249 5.47 -10.35 -8.34
N GLN A 250 5.83 -10.51 -7.06
CA GLN A 250 7.19 -10.20 -6.60
C GLN A 250 8.23 -11.08 -7.30
N LEU A 251 7.95 -12.38 -7.47
CA LEU A 251 8.82 -13.31 -8.20
C LEU A 251 8.97 -12.91 -9.68
N GLU A 252 7.86 -12.58 -10.35
CA GLU A 252 7.88 -12.08 -11.74
C GLU A 252 8.71 -10.81 -11.90
N LEU A 253 8.73 -9.95 -10.88
CA LEU A 253 9.49 -8.70 -10.85
C LEU A 253 10.96 -8.90 -10.43
N GLY A 254 11.40 -10.14 -10.24
CA GLY A 254 12.80 -10.50 -9.97
C GLY A 254 13.17 -10.59 -8.49
N CYS A 255 12.20 -10.71 -7.59
CA CYS A 255 12.50 -11.03 -6.20
C CYS A 255 12.97 -12.49 -6.10
N PRO A 256 14.12 -12.79 -5.45
CA PRO A 256 14.55 -14.17 -5.24
C PRO A 256 13.54 -14.96 -4.38
N GLU A 257 13.23 -16.19 -4.79
CA GLU A 257 12.19 -16.99 -4.15
C GLU A 257 12.48 -17.27 -2.66
N GLU A 258 13.72 -17.51 -2.31
CA GLU A 258 14.17 -17.79 -0.94
C GLU A 258 14.03 -16.59 0.02
N LYS A 259 13.83 -15.40 -0.51
CA LYS A 259 13.63 -14.17 0.29
C LYS A 259 12.17 -13.85 0.52
N THR A 260 11.26 -14.34 -0.33
CA THR A 260 9.86 -13.95 -0.30
C THR A 260 9.01 -14.89 0.52
N LEU A 261 8.07 -14.35 1.30
CA LEU A 261 7.11 -15.11 2.08
C LEU A 261 5.77 -14.34 2.20
N VAL A 262 4.70 -15.08 2.46
CA VAL A 262 3.38 -14.49 2.69
C VAL A 262 3.17 -14.24 4.17
N VAL A 263 2.87 -12.99 4.53
CA VAL A 263 2.45 -12.57 5.87
C VAL A 263 1.17 -11.75 5.74
N PRO A 264 0.00 -12.36 5.91
CA PRO A 264 -1.27 -11.67 5.78
C PRO A 264 -1.46 -10.59 6.85
N ASN A 265 -2.27 -9.58 6.56
CA ASN A 265 -2.78 -8.69 7.57
C ASN A 265 -3.67 -9.47 8.55
N GLY A 266 -3.65 -9.01 9.81
CA GLY A 266 -4.55 -9.50 10.85
C GLY A 266 -5.29 -8.34 11.51
N ILE A 267 -6.46 -8.65 12.06
CA ILE A 267 -7.22 -7.69 12.87
C ILE A 267 -7.45 -8.23 14.29
N ASP A 268 -7.69 -7.32 15.21
CA ASP A 268 -8.02 -7.66 16.59
C ASP A 268 -9.47 -8.15 16.69
N GLY A 269 -9.62 -9.47 16.81
CA GLY A 269 -10.92 -10.13 16.90
C GLY A 269 -11.70 -9.81 18.19
N SER A 270 -11.01 -9.46 19.29
CA SER A 270 -11.67 -9.13 20.56
C SER A 270 -12.63 -7.94 20.45
N ARG A 271 -12.38 -7.04 19.51
CA ARG A 271 -13.24 -5.90 19.21
C ARG A 271 -14.62 -6.31 18.69
N PHE A 272 -14.78 -7.54 18.19
CA PHE A 272 -16.02 -8.05 17.57
C PHE A 272 -16.76 -9.07 18.43
N GLU A 273 -16.24 -9.44 19.62
CA GLU A 273 -16.84 -10.45 20.48
C GLU A 273 -18.20 -10.03 21.08
N ASN A 274 -18.36 -8.74 21.40
CA ASN A 274 -19.53 -8.19 22.07
C ASN A 274 -20.14 -7.00 21.32
N ILE A 275 -20.27 -7.11 19.99
CA ILE A 275 -20.85 -6.04 19.16
C ILE A 275 -22.38 -6.05 19.24
N PRO A 276 -23.03 -4.87 19.10
CA PRO A 276 -24.50 -4.78 19.10
C PRO A 276 -25.11 -5.61 17.99
N GLY A 277 -26.10 -6.46 18.35
CA GLY A 277 -26.86 -7.22 17.38
C GLY A 277 -27.99 -6.39 16.73
N LYS A 278 -28.80 -7.05 15.89
CA LYS A 278 -29.93 -6.45 15.19
C LYS A 278 -30.98 -5.88 16.14
N THR A 279 -31.49 -4.69 15.82
CA THR A 279 -32.69 -4.11 16.42
C THR A 279 -33.97 -4.78 15.86
N GLU A 280 -35.13 -4.52 16.44
CA GLU A 280 -36.38 -5.01 15.88
C GLU A 280 -36.67 -4.52 14.46
N GLU A 281 -36.30 -3.26 14.16
CA GLU A 281 -36.40 -2.70 12.81
C GLU A 281 -35.45 -3.41 11.82
N ASP A 282 -34.22 -3.72 12.24
CA ASP A 282 -33.24 -4.39 11.38
C ASP A 282 -33.66 -5.81 10.99
N ARG A 283 -34.43 -6.49 11.85
CA ARG A 283 -34.89 -7.88 11.61
C ARG A 283 -35.87 -8.00 10.44
N ALA A 284 -36.57 -6.91 10.11
CA ALA A 284 -37.49 -6.87 8.97
C ALA A 284 -36.72 -6.90 7.62
N PHE A 285 -35.43 -6.61 7.63
CA PHE A 285 -34.60 -6.49 6.43
C PHE A 285 -33.49 -7.53 6.38
N PHE A 286 -32.96 -7.74 5.16
CA PHE A 286 -31.65 -8.30 4.93
C PHE A 286 -30.66 -7.13 4.77
N ASN A 287 -29.88 -6.88 5.80
CA ASN A 287 -29.01 -5.72 5.91
C ASN A 287 -27.64 -6.01 5.27
N ILE A 288 -27.26 -5.23 4.28
CA ILE A 288 -25.96 -5.32 3.61
C ILE A 288 -25.14 -4.09 3.97
N GLY A 289 -23.92 -4.30 4.50
CA GLY A 289 -23.02 -3.26 4.93
C GLY A 289 -21.84 -3.06 3.98
N ALA A 290 -21.69 -1.87 3.42
CA ALA A 290 -20.51 -1.44 2.68
C ALA A 290 -19.63 -0.54 3.56
N VAL A 291 -18.55 -1.08 4.13
CA VAL A 291 -17.60 -0.31 4.94
C VAL A 291 -16.53 0.27 4.02
N LEU A 292 -16.66 1.55 3.67
CA LEU A 292 -15.77 2.18 2.68
C LEU A 292 -15.77 3.71 2.81
N ARG A 293 -14.70 4.34 2.33
CA ARG A 293 -14.72 5.79 2.03
C ARG A 293 -15.35 5.99 0.65
N ILE A 294 -16.22 6.98 0.49
CA ILE A 294 -16.77 7.32 -0.83
C ILE A 294 -15.66 7.93 -1.70
N ALA A 295 -15.10 7.12 -2.59
CA ALA A 295 -14.00 7.48 -3.48
C ALA A 295 -14.11 6.68 -4.79
N PRO A 296 -13.57 7.19 -5.93
CA PRO A 296 -13.69 6.53 -7.24
C PRO A 296 -13.25 5.06 -7.24
N ILE A 297 -12.18 4.72 -6.53
CA ILE A 297 -11.63 3.36 -6.46
C ILE A 297 -12.58 2.35 -5.78
N LYS A 298 -13.54 2.84 -4.96
CA LYS A 298 -14.53 2.01 -4.26
C LYS A 298 -15.79 1.75 -5.08
N ASP A 299 -15.93 2.42 -6.20
CA ASP A 299 -17.01 2.28 -7.20
C ASP A 299 -18.43 2.20 -6.60
N VAL A 300 -18.73 3.17 -5.74
CA VAL A 300 -20.03 3.26 -5.07
C VAL A 300 -21.18 3.45 -6.07
N LYS A 301 -20.91 3.99 -7.27
CA LYS A 301 -21.91 4.14 -8.32
C LYS A 301 -22.39 2.80 -8.85
N THR A 302 -21.48 1.85 -9.12
CA THR A 302 -21.83 0.48 -9.50
C THR A 302 -22.62 -0.21 -8.38
N LEU A 303 -22.22 -0.02 -7.12
CA LEU A 303 -22.94 -0.55 -5.96
C LEU A 303 -24.39 -0.04 -5.89
N LEU A 304 -24.61 1.26 -6.05
CA LEU A 304 -25.97 1.84 -6.02
C LEU A 304 -26.85 1.31 -7.17
N ASN A 305 -26.28 1.22 -8.39
CA ASN A 305 -27.01 0.64 -9.52
C ASN A 305 -27.33 -0.85 -9.26
N ALA A 306 -26.38 -1.62 -8.74
CA ALA A 306 -26.62 -3.03 -8.40
C ALA A 306 -27.70 -3.17 -7.33
N PHE A 307 -27.66 -2.34 -6.29
CA PHE A 307 -28.68 -2.34 -5.26
C PHE A 307 -30.08 -1.95 -5.79
N TYR A 308 -30.14 -0.98 -6.72
CA TYR A 308 -31.40 -0.63 -7.39
C TYR A 308 -32.05 -1.85 -8.05
N TYR A 309 -31.32 -2.61 -8.88
CA TYR A 309 -31.85 -3.80 -9.54
C TYR A 309 -32.11 -4.95 -8.55
N ALA A 310 -31.28 -5.10 -7.53
CA ALA A 310 -31.50 -6.11 -6.48
C ALA A 310 -32.78 -5.82 -5.69
N LYS A 311 -33.03 -4.57 -5.31
CA LYS A 311 -34.20 -4.13 -4.54
C LYS A 311 -35.51 -4.36 -5.27
N GLN A 312 -35.52 -4.23 -6.62
CA GLN A 312 -36.70 -4.56 -7.44
C GLN A 312 -37.08 -6.05 -7.40
N ARG A 313 -36.08 -6.92 -7.19
CA ARG A 313 -36.20 -8.38 -7.18
C ARG A 313 -36.42 -8.95 -5.78
N GLU A 314 -35.94 -8.21 -4.78
CA GLU A 314 -35.99 -8.60 -3.36
C GLU A 314 -36.22 -7.38 -2.46
N SER A 315 -37.46 -7.16 -2.09
CA SER A 315 -37.88 -5.96 -1.34
C SER A 315 -37.37 -5.89 0.10
N SER A 316 -36.89 -7.01 0.66
CA SER A 316 -36.35 -7.06 2.02
C SER A 316 -34.93 -6.50 2.16
N LEU A 317 -34.25 -6.17 1.04
CA LEU A 317 -32.87 -5.66 1.05
C LEU A 317 -32.78 -4.24 1.65
N LYS A 318 -31.77 -3.99 2.47
CA LYS A 318 -31.40 -2.67 3.00
C LYS A 318 -29.89 -2.49 2.88
N LEU A 319 -29.43 -1.37 2.32
CA LEU A 319 -28.02 -1.08 2.08
C LEU A 319 -27.53 0.02 3.04
N TRP A 320 -26.43 -0.26 3.72
CA TRP A 320 -25.74 0.67 4.60
C TRP A 320 -24.38 1.01 3.98
N ILE A 321 -24.18 2.28 3.61
CA ILE A 321 -22.88 2.81 3.12
C ILE A 321 -22.23 3.52 4.30
N MET A 322 -21.24 2.86 4.89
CA MET A 322 -20.64 3.21 6.17
C MET A 322 -19.21 3.72 5.96
N GLY A 323 -19.03 5.02 6.10
CA GLY A 323 -17.72 5.63 6.01
C GLY A 323 -17.76 7.09 5.59
N PRO A 324 -16.60 7.77 5.67
CA PRO A 324 -16.50 9.20 5.41
C PRO A 324 -16.54 9.54 3.92
N TRP A 325 -16.88 10.79 3.65
CA TRP A 325 -16.69 11.48 2.37
C TRP A 325 -16.20 12.89 2.63
N GLU A 326 -15.63 13.53 1.61
CA GLU A 326 -15.30 14.96 1.62
C GLU A 326 -16.42 15.74 0.94
N GLU A 327 -16.93 16.79 1.59
CA GLU A 327 -18.10 17.55 1.10
C GLU A 327 -17.88 18.17 -0.28
N ASP A 328 -16.64 18.56 -0.58
CA ASP A 328 -16.27 19.17 -1.85
C ASP A 328 -15.80 18.18 -2.92
N ASP A 329 -15.71 16.88 -2.60
CA ASP A 329 -15.31 15.86 -3.56
C ASP A 329 -16.35 15.73 -4.70
N PRO A 330 -15.97 15.98 -5.96
CA PRO A 330 -16.84 15.83 -7.11
C PRO A 330 -17.47 14.43 -7.21
N TYR A 331 -16.71 13.36 -6.89
CA TYR A 331 -17.20 12.00 -6.93
C TYR A 331 -18.29 11.75 -5.88
N ALA A 332 -18.13 12.26 -4.66
CA ALA A 332 -19.13 12.15 -3.62
C ALA A 332 -20.44 12.86 -4.03
N LYS A 333 -20.34 14.06 -4.61
CA LYS A 333 -21.49 14.79 -5.16
C LYS A 333 -22.23 13.99 -6.24
N GLU A 334 -21.50 13.33 -7.14
CA GLU A 334 -22.08 12.46 -8.17
C GLU A 334 -22.76 11.21 -7.57
N VAL A 335 -22.17 10.60 -6.54
CA VAL A 335 -22.75 9.46 -5.82
C VAL A 335 -24.09 9.83 -5.17
N PHE A 336 -24.15 10.97 -4.48
CA PHE A 336 -25.39 11.45 -3.86
C PHE A 336 -26.43 11.85 -4.90
N ALA A 337 -26.04 12.48 -6.01
CA ALA A 337 -26.94 12.79 -7.10
C ALA A 337 -27.53 11.52 -7.74
N LEU A 338 -26.71 10.49 -7.95
CA LEU A 338 -27.14 9.19 -8.44
C LEU A 338 -28.14 8.53 -7.47
N ALA A 339 -27.80 8.45 -6.18
CA ALA A 339 -28.69 7.87 -5.16
C ALA A 339 -30.05 8.56 -5.15
N LYS A 340 -30.07 9.90 -5.27
CA LYS A 340 -31.30 10.67 -5.35
C LYS A 340 -32.08 10.40 -6.65
N SER A 341 -31.39 10.27 -7.80
CA SER A 341 -32.06 10.04 -9.10
C SER A 341 -32.65 8.65 -9.24
N LEU A 342 -32.05 7.65 -8.57
CA LEU A 342 -32.55 6.28 -8.57
C LEU A 342 -33.78 6.10 -7.67
N GLU A 343 -34.02 7.03 -6.73
CA GLU A 343 -35.13 7.00 -5.76
C GLU A 343 -35.27 5.64 -5.03
N VAL A 344 -34.12 4.94 -4.80
CA VAL A 344 -34.14 3.61 -4.17
C VAL A 344 -34.41 3.77 -2.66
N PRO A 345 -35.44 3.13 -2.13
CA PRO A 345 -35.66 3.10 -0.69
C PRO A 345 -34.61 2.25 0.03
N ASP A 346 -34.46 2.48 1.32
CA ASP A 346 -33.59 1.68 2.20
C ASP A 346 -32.09 1.72 1.87
N VAL A 347 -31.59 2.84 1.34
CA VAL A 347 -30.17 3.17 1.26
C VAL A 347 -29.83 4.18 2.36
N ILE A 348 -28.88 3.82 3.22
CA ILE A 348 -28.47 4.65 4.37
C ILE A 348 -26.99 5.02 4.21
N PHE A 349 -26.69 6.31 4.22
CA PHE A 349 -25.34 6.85 4.32
C PHE A 349 -25.07 7.27 5.76
N THR A 350 -24.16 6.59 6.45
CA THR A 350 -23.92 6.84 7.89
C THR A 350 -22.90 7.93 8.17
N GLY A 351 -22.00 8.25 7.21
CA GLY A 351 -20.79 9.01 7.49
C GLY A 351 -19.77 8.17 8.25
N ARG A 352 -18.83 8.85 8.88
CA ARG A 352 -17.79 8.21 9.69
C ARG A 352 -18.42 7.58 10.94
N ILE A 353 -18.16 6.29 11.14
CA ILE A 353 -18.69 5.48 12.23
C ILE A 353 -17.59 4.65 12.91
N GLN A 354 -17.93 4.06 14.07
CA GLN A 354 -17.20 2.91 14.60
C GLN A 354 -17.83 1.64 14.01
N VAL A 355 -17.03 0.89 13.25
CA VAL A 355 -17.49 -0.30 12.50
C VAL A 355 -18.12 -1.35 13.42
N THR A 356 -17.60 -1.49 14.63
CA THR A 356 -18.11 -2.41 15.67
C THR A 356 -19.54 -2.12 16.12
N ASP A 357 -20.01 -0.87 15.98
CA ASP A 357 -21.39 -0.51 16.39
C ASP A 357 -22.43 -0.95 15.36
N TYR A 358 -21.99 -1.31 14.16
CA TYR A 358 -22.87 -1.60 13.02
C TYR A 358 -22.76 -3.03 12.49
N LEU A 359 -21.55 -3.64 12.46
CA LEU A 359 -21.36 -4.94 11.79
C LEU A 359 -22.22 -6.07 12.36
N GLY A 360 -22.50 -6.10 13.66
CA GLY A 360 -23.38 -7.11 14.24
C GLY A 360 -24.86 -6.99 13.83
N ARG A 361 -25.24 -5.89 13.17
CA ARG A 361 -26.57 -5.64 12.59
C ARG A 361 -26.67 -6.10 11.13
N MET A 362 -25.55 -6.39 10.48
CA MET A 362 -25.50 -6.77 9.07
C MET A 362 -25.72 -8.28 8.88
N ASP A 363 -26.35 -8.66 7.77
CA ASP A 363 -26.47 -10.04 7.29
C ASP A 363 -25.34 -10.41 6.33
N ALA A 364 -24.79 -9.42 5.64
CA ALA A 364 -23.64 -9.57 4.74
C ALA A 364 -22.87 -8.26 4.65
N THR A 365 -21.59 -8.36 4.28
CA THR A 365 -20.80 -7.20 3.87
C THR A 365 -20.66 -7.17 2.35
N ILE A 366 -20.44 -5.97 1.76
CA ILE A 366 -20.24 -5.82 0.32
C ILE A 366 -19.09 -4.88 0.02
N LEU A 367 -18.28 -5.27 -0.97
CA LEU A 367 -17.13 -4.51 -1.50
C LEU A 367 -17.22 -4.44 -3.01
N SER A 368 -17.40 -3.25 -3.58
CA SER A 368 -17.52 -2.99 -5.02
C SER A 368 -16.26 -2.41 -5.66
N SER A 369 -15.14 -2.44 -4.96
CA SER A 369 -13.91 -1.77 -5.35
C SER A 369 -13.38 -2.21 -6.72
N ILE A 370 -12.70 -1.29 -7.40
CA ILE A 370 -11.98 -1.55 -8.67
C ILE A 370 -10.57 -2.09 -8.41
N SER A 371 -9.98 -1.74 -7.27
CA SER A 371 -8.64 -2.21 -6.88
C SER A 371 -8.54 -2.29 -5.35
N GLU A 372 -7.93 -3.33 -4.86
CA GLU A 372 -7.60 -3.58 -3.45
C GLU A 372 -6.26 -4.33 -3.34
N GLY A 373 -5.66 -4.30 -2.15
CA GLY A 373 -4.65 -5.28 -1.76
C GLY A 373 -5.32 -6.44 -1.02
N GLN A 374 -5.21 -6.44 0.31
CA GLN A 374 -5.97 -7.33 1.18
C GLN A 374 -6.99 -6.49 1.98
N PRO A 375 -8.28 -6.50 1.61
CA PRO A 375 -9.26 -5.62 2.22
C PRO A 375 -9.60 -6.01 3.66
N LEU A 376 -9.21 -5.18 4.63
CA LEU A 376 -9.47 -5.41 6.06
C LEU A 376 -10.97 -5.45 6.37
N THR A 377 -11.79 -4.76 5.59
CA THR A 377 -13.26 -4.74 5.76
C THR A 377 -13.89 -6.12 5.57
N ILE A 378 -13.32 -6.99 4.72
CA ILE A 378 -13.75 -8.39 4.62
C ILE A 378 -13.39 -9.15 5.90
N LEU A 379 -12.18 -8.94 6.43
CA LEU A 379 -11.75 -9.58 7.69
C LEU A 379 -12.62 -9.11 8.88
N GLU A 380 -12.96 -7.82 8.92
CA GLU A 380 -13.89 -7.27 9.93
C GLU A 380 -15.27 -7.89 9.80
N GLY A 381 -15.78 -8.06 8.58
CA GLY A 381 -17.02 -8.78 8.31
C GLY A 381 -16.96 -10.24 8.79
N PHE A 382 -15.89 -10.95 8.51
CA PHE A 382 -15.67 -12.32 8.97
C PHE A 382 -15.60 -12.42 10.50
N ALA A 383 -14.93 -11.49 11.17
CA ALA A 383 -14.89 -11.43 12.62
C ALA A 383 -16.29 -11.21 13.23
N ALA A 384 -17.18 -10.51 12.51
CA ALA A 384 -18.58 -10.31 12.87
C ALA A 384 -19.51 -11.43 12.35
N LYS A 385 -18.99 -12.51 11.77
CA LYS A 385 -19.72 -13.63 11.14
C LYS A 385 -20.59 -13.23 9.96
N CYS A 386 -20.25 -12.14 9.26
CA CYS A 386 -20.93 -11.72 8.05
C CYS A 386 -20.22 -12.34 6.82
N PRO A 387 -20.95 -13.00 5.90
CA PRO A 387 -20.41 -13.37 4.60
C PRO A 387 -20.07 -12.13 3.79
N ALA A 388 -19.13 -12.25 2.86
CA ALA A 388 -18.73 -11.14 2.01
C ALA A 388 -19.25 -11.30 0.58
N ILE A 389 -19.75 -10.21 0.00
CA ILE A 389 -19.92 -10.05 -1.44
C ILE A 389 -18.81 -9.12 -1.89
N ALA A 390 -17.96 -9.54 -2.83
CA ALA A 390 -16.84 -8.69 -3.27
C ALA A 390 -16.60 -8.80 -4.77
N THR A 391 -16.07 -7.73 -5.35
CA THR A 391 -15.48 -7.77 -6.68
C THR A 391 -14.17 -8.55 -6.66
N ASN A 392 -13.80 -9.18 -7.78
CA ASN A 392 -12.56 -9.95 -7.92
C ASN A 392 -11.35 -9.01 -8.07
N VAL A 393 -10.89 -8.45 -6.95
CA VAL A 393 -9.74 -7.55 -6.87
C VAL A 393 -8.85 -7.92 -5.68
N GLY A 394 -7.54 -7.74 -5.85
CA GLY A 394 -6.55 -8.06 -4.81
C GLY A 394 -6.72 -9.49 -4.30
N ASN A 395 -6.84 -9.64 -2.98
CA ASN A 395 -7.04 -10.94 -2.33
C ASN A 395 -8.51 -11.28 -2.03
N CYS A 396 -9.49 -10.64 -2.66
CA CYS A 396 -10.90 -10.91 -2.37
C CYS A 396 -11.26 -12.39 -2.60
N GLU A 397 -10.79 -12.97 -3.71
CA GLU A 397 -11.03 -14.38 -4.04
C GLU A 397 -10.39 -15.32 -3.01
N GLY A 398 -9.14 -15.10 -2.66
CA GLY A 398 -8.43 -15.90 -1.65
C GLY A 398 -9.04 -15.80 -0.26
N LEU A 399 -9.53 -14.62 0.14
CA LEU A 399 -10.24 -14.44 1.40
C LEU A 399 -11.59 -15.19 1.42
N ILE A 400 -12.34 -15.13 0.32
CA ILE A 400 -13.69 -15.66 0.24
C ILE A 400 -13.74 -17.16 -0.03
N TYR A 401 -12.91 -17.65 -0.95
CA TYR A 401 -12.89 -19.09 -1.33
C TYR A 401 -11.80 -19.89 -0.65
N GLY A 402 -10.83 -19.21 -0.02
CA GLY A 402 -9.66 -19.81 0.61
C GLY A 402 -8.48 -19.95 -0.33
N GLU A 403 -7.29 -20.03 0.25
CA GLU A 403 -6.01 -20.19 -0.46
C GLU A 403 -5.24 -21.41 0.01
N GLY A 404 -4.51 -22.05 -0.90
CA GLY A 404 -3.63 -23.17 -0.61
C GLY A 404 -4.39 -24.38 -0.05
N ASN A 405 -4.10 -24.75 1.19
CA ASN A 405 -4.70 -25.92 1.86
C ASN A 405 -6.02 -25.59 2.62
N ASP A 406 -6.65 -24.43 2.35
CA ASP A 406 -7.91 -24.07 2.99
C ASP A 406 -9.07 -24.90 2.42
N THR A 407 -9.69 -25.73 3.25
CA THR A 407 -10.83 -26.59 2.89
C THR A 407 -12.12 -26.22 3.62
N LEU A 408 -12.18 -25.02 4.17
CA LEU A 408 -13.33 -24.58 4.98
C LEU A 408 -14.61 -24.34 4.17
N GLY A 409 -14.47 -24.09 2.85
CA GLY A 409 -15.57 -23.76 1.94
C GLY A 409 -15.69 -22.24 1.69
N ASP A 410 -16.79 -21.84 1.05
CA ASP A 410 -17.02 -20.47 0.63
C ASP A 410 -17.50 -19.58 1.79
N ALA A 411 -16.84 -18.44 1.96
CA ALA A 411 -17.20 -17.42 2.96
C ALA A 411 -18.01 -16.24 2.37
N GLY A 412 -18.50 -16.41 1.15
CA GLY A 412 -19.23 -15.36 0.42
C GLY A 412 -19.25 -15.58 -1.08
N ILE A 413 -19.43 -14.51 -1.85
CA ILE A 413 -19.57 -14.52 -3.31
C ILE A 413 -18.62 -13.49 -3.93
N VAL A 414 -17.82 -13.92 -4.89
CA VAL A 414 -16.96 -13.05 -5.72
C VAL A 414 -17.65 -12.78 -7.05
N THR A 415 -17.59 -11.54 -7.52
CA THR A 415 -18.15 -11.08 -8.80
C THR A 415 -17.10 -10.35 -9.63
N ASP A 416 -17.35 -10.16 -10.91
CA ASP A 416 -16.47 -9.31 -11.74
C ASP A 416 -16.51 -7.85 -11.26
N THR A 417 -15.42 -7.12 -11.49
CA THR A 417 -15.36 -5.68 -11.27
C THR A 417 -16.38 -4.95 -12.16
N MET A 418 -16.96 -3.86 -11.63
CA MET A 418 -17.96 -3.04 -12.32
C MET A 418 -19.21 -3.82 -12.79
N SER A 419 -19.44 -5.02 -12.27
CA SER A 419 -20.57 -5.87 -12.65
C SER A 419 -21.82 -5.56 -11.81
N VAL A 420 -22.67 -4.69 -12.34
CA VAL A 420 -23.96 -4.35 -11.72
C VAL A 420 -24.83 -5.60 -11.54
N SER A 421 -24.94 -6.45 -12.56
CA SER A 421 -25.74 -7.68 -12.49
C SER A 421 -25.19 -8.71 -11.51
N GLY A 422 -23.85 -8.92 -11.51
CA GLY A 422 -23.20 -9.86 -10.61
C GLY A 422 -23.40 -9.50 -9.13
N LEU A 423 -23.19 -8.22 -8.78
CA LEU A 423 -23.43 -7.73 -7.42
C LEU A 423 -24.93 -7.84 -7.05
N ALA A 424 -25.84 -7.49 -7.96
CA ALA A 424 -27.27 -7.61 -7.71
C ALA A 424 -27.72 -9.07 -7.50
N ASP A 425 -27.23 -9.99 -8.33
CA ASP A 425 -27.51 -11.43 -8.19
C ASP A 425 -27.00 -12.00 -6.89
N ALA A 426 -25.79 -11.61 -6.45
CA ALA A 426 -25.23 -12.02 -5.17
C ALA A 426 -26.04 -11.52 -3.97
N MET A 427 -26.47 -10.25 -3.98
CA MET A 427 -27.35 -9.69 -2.94
C MET A 427 -28.66 -10.46 -2.84
N VAL A 428 -29.34 -10.69 -3.97
CA VAL A 428 -30.61 -11.40 -4.02
C VAL A 428 -30.45 -12.87 -3.58
N LYS A 429 -29.37 -13.53 -3.98
CA LYS A 429 -29.08 -14.93 -3.63
C LYS A 429 -28.95 -15.11 -2.12
N LEU A 430 -28.18 -14.24 -1.46
CA LEU A 430 -28.01 -14.32 0.00
C LEU A 430 -29.28 -13.92 0.74
N ALA A 431 -29.99 -12.89 0.30
CA ALA A 431 -31.23 -12.45 0.95
C ALA A 431 -32.34 -13.51 0.90
N ARG A 432 -32.45 -14.25 -0.20
CA ARG A 432 -33.43 -15.36 -0.36
C ARG A 432 -33.03 -16.64 0.35
N ASN A 433 -31.73 -16.78 0.68
CA ASN A 433 -31.23 -17.97 1.37
C ASN A 433 -30.42 -17.57 2.61
N ARG A 434 -31.12 -17.23 3.68
CA ARG A 434 -30.51 -16.79 4.95
C ARG A 434 -29.62 -17.87 5.58
N ASP A 435 -30.00 -19.15 5.45
CA ASP A 435 -29.20 -20.28 5.95
C ASP A 435 -27.85 -20.37 5.23
N LEU A 436 -27.84 -20.12 3.91
CA LEU A 436 -26.60 -20.04 3.14
C LEU A 436 -25.74 -18.85 3.59
N ALA A 437 -26.35 -17.68 3.81
CA ALA A 437 -25.62 -16.51 4.30
C ALA A 437 -25.00 -16.78 5.68
N GLU A 438 -25.74 -17.37 6.61
CA GLU A 438 -25.24 -17.75 7.93
C GLU A 438 -24.12 -18.79 7.84
N HIS A 439 -24.28 -19.81 6.98
CA HIS A 439 -23.26 -20.82 6.74
C HIS A 439 -21.95 -20.17 6.23
N MET A 440 -22.04 -19.34 5.20
CA MET A 440 -20.88 -18.63 4.64
C MET A 440 -20.23 -17.69 5.68
N GLY A 441 -21.02 -16.99 6.48
CA GLY A 441 -20.50 -16.15 7.58
C GLY A 441 -19.73 -16.96 8.62
N ASN A 442 -20.22 -18.15 8.97
CA ASN A 442 -19.52 -19.07 9.88
C ASN A 442 -18.23 -19.64 9.27
N VAL A 443 -18.18 -19.89 7.95
CA VAL A 443 -16.96 -20.26 7.23
C VAL A 443 -15.94 -19.12 7.30
N GLY A 444 -16.38 -17.89 7.01
CA GLY A 444 -15.52 -16.69 7.11
C GLY A 444 -14.95 -16.50 8.51
N TYR A 445 -15.78 -16.65 9.55
CA TYR A 445 -15.33 -16.54 10.93
C TYR A 445 -14.28 -17.60 11.30
N ARG A 446 -14.48 -18.86 10.90
CA ARG A 446 -13.47 -19.91 11.12
C ARG A 446 -12.16 -19.62 10.41
N ARG A 447 -12.21 -19.15 9.15
CA ARG A 447 -11.04 -18.73 8.36
C ARG A 447 -10.32 -17.57 9.03
N PHE A 448 -11.05 -16.56 9.51
CA PHE A 448 -10.51 -15.46 10.30
C PHE A 448 -9.76 -15.94 11.55
N LEU A 449 -10.37 -16.82 12.33
CA LEU A 449 -9.75 -17.38 13.54
C LEU A 449 -8.45 -18.15 13.26
N GLN A 450 -8.38 -18.85 12.12
CA GLN A 450 -7.22 -19.67 11.78
C GLN A 450 -6.05 -18.88 11.19
N LYS A 451 -6.32 -17.81 10.42
CA LYS A 451 -5.29 -17.17 9.60
C LYS A 451 -5.14 -15.65 9.81
N TYR A 452 -6.21 -14.94 10.18
CA TYR A 452 -6.27 -13.48 10.07
C TYR A 452 -6.45 -12.74 11.39
N GLN A 453 -6.22 -13.41 12.54
CA GLN A 453 -6.15 -12.69 13.81
C GLN A 453 -4.85 -11.90 13.90
N LEU A 454 -4.90 -10.76 14.58
CA LEU A 454 -3.74 -9.88 14.79
C LEU A 454 -2.54 -10.61 15.40
N LYS A 455 -2.79 -11.61 16.27
CA LYS A 455 -1.73 -12.44 16.87
C LYS A 455 -0.90 -13.20 15.83
N HIS A 456 -1.52 -13.72 14.74
CA HIS A 456 -0.80 -14.46 13.70
C HIS A 456 0.17 -13.54 12.94
N MET A 457 -0.26 -12.32 12.65
CA MET A 457 0.62 -11.30 12.08
C MET A 457 1.76 -10.95 13.06
N LYS A 458 1.44 -10.73 14.34
CA LYS A 458 2.44 -10.47 15.39
C LYS A 458 3.49 -11.58 15.44
N ASP A 459 3.05 -12.83 15.54
CA ASP A 459 3.95 -13.99 15.65
C ASP A 459 4.85 -14.11 14.40
N SER A 460 4.31 -13.86 13.21
CA SER A 460 5.08 -13.85 11.98
C SER A 460 6.17 -12.76 11.98
N TYR A 461 5.83 -11.53 12.37
CA TYR A 461 6.82 -10.45 12.48
C TYR A 461 7.78 -10.63 13.64
N LYS A 462 7.37 -11.27 14.75
CA LYS A 462 8.27 -11.66 15.83
C LYS A 462 9.37 -12.60 15.32
N ASN A 463 8.98 -13.61 14.57
CA ASN A 463 9.93 -14.56 13.97
C ASN A 463 10.86 -13.88 12.96
N LEU A 464 10.32 -13.01 12.09
CA LEU A 464 11.11 -12.26 11.13
C LEU A 464 12.11 -11.33 11.82
N TYR A 465 11.69 -10.57 12.82
CA TYR A 465 12.56 -9.66 13.55
C TYR A 465 13.63 -10.41 14.34
N HIS A 466 13.31 -11.57 14.91
CA HIS A 466 14.28 -12.45 15.54
C HIS A 466 15.33 -12.96 14.53
N GLU A 467 14.89 -13.43 13.36
CA GLU A 467 15.81 -13.85 12.27
C GLU A 467 16.71 -12.67 11.85
N MET A 468 16.16 -11.47 11.68
CA MET A 468 16.92 -10.27 11.33
C MET A 468 17.92 -9.89 12.42
N ALA A 469 17.56 -10.02 13.69
CA ALA A 469 18.46 -9.78 14.83
C ALA A 469 19.64 -10.75 14.84
N GLN A 470 19.39 -12.04 14.56
CA GLN A 470 20.46 -13.04 14.44
C GLN A 470 21.44 -12.70 13.32
N ILE A 471 20.94 -12.33 12.13
CA ILE A 471 21.78 -11.91 10.99
C ILE A 471 22.57 -10.64 11.30
N ALA A 472 21.96 -9.68 12.01
CA ALA A 472 22.59 -8.42 12.41
C ALA A 472 23.54 -8.58 13.62
N HIS A 473 23.59 -9.75 14.25
CA HIS A 473 24.33 -10.02 15.49
C HIS A 473 23.99 -9.02 16.62
N CYS A 474 22.71 -8.65 16.73
CA CYS A 474 22.23 -7.78 17.80
C CYS A 474 21.42 -8.57 18.85
N GLU A 475 21.32 -8.00 20.04
CA GLU A 475 20.57 -8.58 21.15
C GLU A 475 19.07 -8.59 20.81
N TRP A 476 18.43 -9.76 20.97
CA TRP A 476 16.98 -9.94 20.92
C TRP A 476 16.45 -10.15 22.34
N ILE A 477 15.46 -9.36 22.73
CA ILE A 477 14.78 -9.51 24.02
C ILE A 477 13.44 -10.21 23.73
N GLU A 478 13.22 -11.35 24.36
CA GLU A 478 11.92 -12.04 24.26
C GLU A 478 10.89 -11.35 25.17
N ASP A 479 9.63 -11.28 24.67
CA ASP A 479 8.47 -10.77 25.43
C ASP A 479 8.08 -11.67 26.61
#